data_4b6a9739343145c7bedea612e85fb8ed
#
_entry.id   4b6a9739343145c7bedea612e85fb8ed
#
_cell.length_a   1.000
_cell.length_b   1.000
_cell.length_c   1.000
_cell.angle_alpha   90.00
_cell.angle_beta   90.00
_cell.angle_gamma   90.00
#
_symmetry.space_group_name_H-M   'P 1'
#
loop_
_entity.id
_entity.type
_entity.pdbx_description
1 polymer ?
#
loop_
_entity_poly.entity_id
_entity_poly.type
_entity_poly.pdbx_seq_one_letter_code
_entity_poly.pdbx_strand_id
1 'polypeptide(L)'
;MKYLLSTVLLLLIYSCIKDAAFDENGFFGEGQAVLNGETWKGKTGVFKSRNYCTPDTCIGVLIYKYNEFGELRGKILIDYVSLKIGRFQLNPIEPFYLDTFNRISYSEFISDGDVVTGTYILKNPSSDYYIEIKELNKQNGDIRGSFRAKVVRDTSFIGKFPDTINIEDGNFYGRINWR
;
A
#
# COMPACT_ATOMS: atom_id res chain seq x y z
N MET A 1 44.91 -15.39 23.13
CA MET A 1 44.53 -14.90 21.79
C MET A 1 43.41 -15.68 21.12
N LYS A 2 43.28 -17.00 21.25
CA LYS A 2 42.21 -17.79 20.60
C LYS A 2 40.77 -17.44 21.05
N TYR A 3 40.59 -17.06 22.31
CA TYR A 3 39.25 -16.74 22.85
C TYR A 3 38.75 -15.36 22.46
N LEU A 4 39.64 -14.39 22.19
CA LEU A 4 39.27 -13.05 21.75
C LEU A 4 38.67 -13.06 20.34
N LEU A 5 39.19 -13.90 19.45
CA LEU A 5 38.69 -14.04 18.08
C LEU A 5 37.27 -14.63 18.02
N SER A 6 36.99 -15.60 18.93
CA SER A 6 35.65 -16.24 19.01
C SER A 6 34.58 -15.28 19.50
N THR A 7 34.91 -14.40 20.46
CA THR A 7 33.97 -13.42 21.02
C THR A 7 33.63 -12.31 20.00
N VAL A 8 34.61 -11.87 19.22
CA VAL A 8 34.39 -10.88 18.16
C VAL A 8 33.53 -11.45 17.03
N LEU A 9 33.70 -12.71 16.67
CA LEU A 9 32.88 -13.38 15.64
C LEU A 9 31.45 -13.55 16.09
N LEU A 10 31.19 -13.87 17.36
CA LEU A 10 29.83 -13.95 17.93
C LEU A 10 29.13 -12.58 17.94
N LEU A 11 29.84 -11.50 18.25
CA LEU A 11 29.29 -10.13 18.23
C LEU A 11 28.95 -9.66 16.81
N LEU A 12 29.72 -10.07 15.81
CA LEU A 12 29.43 -9.74 14.41
C LEU A 12 28.20 -10.49 13.88
N ILE A 13 27.91 -11.68 14.34
CA ILE A 13 26.72 -12.44 13.96
C ILE A 13 25.46 -11.83 14.61
N TYR A 14 25.54 -11.33 15.84
CA TYR A 14 24.43 -10.66 16.52
C TYR A 14 24.08 -9.29 15.94
N SER A 15 25.01 -8.61 15.28
CA SER A 15 24.76 -7.29 14.68
C SER A 15 24.03 -7.35 13.33
N CYS A 16 23.88 -8.52 12.71
CA CYS A 16 23.25 -8.68 11.39
C CYS A 16 21.77 -9.08 11.42
N ILE A 17 21.20 -9.36 12.59
CA ILE A 17 19.77 -9.64 12.71
C ILE A 17 19.10 -8.40 13.32
N LYS A 18 19.09 -7.29 12.58
CA LYS A 18 18.01 -6.34 12.76
C LYS A 18 16.77 -7.00 12.16
N ASP A 19 15.93 -7.58 12.98
CA ASP A 19 14.55 -7.82 12.58
C ASP A 19 14.05 -6.50 12.04
N ALA A 20 13.73 -6.48 10.75
CA ALA A 20 13.17 -5.31 10.12
C ALA A 20 11.83 -5.05 10.82
N ALA A 21 11.85 -4.17 11.80
CA ALA A 21 10.69 -3.82 12.59
C ALA A 21 9.77 -2.92 11.77
N PHE A 22 8.46 -3.02 11.99
CA PHE A 22 7.52 -2.00 11.54
C PHE A 22 7.98 -0.65 12.12
N ASP A 23 7.84 0.42 11.33
CA ASP A 23 8.04 1.75 11.87
C ASP A 23 6.94 2.07 12.91
N GLU A 24 7.06 3.22 13.60
CA GLU A 24 6.13 3.65 14.65
C GLU A 24 4.66 3.77 14.16
N ASN A 25 4.46 3.95 12.84
CA ASN A 25 3.15 4.03 12.20
C ASN A 25 2.65 2.68 11.67
N GLY A 26 3.41 1.59 11.88
CA GLY A 26 3.06 0.25 11.43
C GLY A 26 3.37 -0.02 9.96
N PHE A 27 4.22 0.80 9.32
CA PHE A 27 4.68 0.55 7.95
C PHE A 27 5.89 -0.37 7.93
N PHE A 28 5.91 -1.23 6.93
CA PHE A 28 7.03 -2.09 6.61
C PHE A 28 7.09 -2.29 5.10
N GLY A 29 8.07 -1.68 4.46
CA GLY A 29 8.30 -1.81 3.02
C GLY A 29 8.01 -0.54 2.24
N GLU A 30 8.01 -0.68 0.94
CA GLU A 30 7.93 0.42 -0.02
C GLU A 30 6.95 0.09 -1.13
N GLY A 31 6.33 1.13 -1.68
CA GLY A 31 5.51 1.05 -2.87
C GLY A 31 5.85 2.15 -3.85
N GLN A 32 5.66 1.87 -5.13
CA GLN A 32 5.83 2.86 -6.18
C GLN A 32 4.80 2.67 -7.29
N ALA A 33 4.59 3.74 -8.05
CA ALA A 33 3.74 3.74 -9.24
C ALA A 33 4.17 4.89 -10.17
N VAL A 34 3.60 4.94 -11.35
CA VAL A 34 3.62 6.11 -12.23
C VAL A 34 2.22 6.72 -12.21
N LEU A 35 2.10 7.96 -11.73
CA LEU A 35 0.84 8.69 -11.67
C LEU A 35 0.87 9.79 -12.73
N ASN A 36 0.02 9.66 -13.76
CA ASN A 36 -0.02 10.60 -14.89
C ASN A 36 1.36 10.88 -15.52
N GLY A 37 2.22 9.87 -15.61
CA GLY A 37 3.58 9.98 -16.18
C GLY A 37 4.66 10.36 -15.17
N GLU A 38 4.32 10.70 -13.93
CA GLU A 38 5.28 11.05 -12.88
C GLU A 38 5.55 9.88 -11.92
N THR A 39 6.82 9.65 -11.61
CA THR A 39 7.19 8.62 -10.63
C THR A 39 6.71 9.00 -9.23
N TRP A 40 5.99 8.10 -8.60
CA TRP A 40 5.45 8.22 -7.26
C TRP A 40 5.96 7.08 -6.38
N LYS A 41 6.50 7.41 -5.20
CA LYS A 41 7.04 6.43 -4.25
C LYS A 41 6.55 6.73 -2.84
N GLY A 42 6.37 5.68 -2.04
CA GLY A 42 5.91 5.83 -0.67
C GLY A 42 6.22 4.64 0.22
N LYS A 43 5.97 4.79 1.52
CA LYS A 43 6.04 3.71 2.51
C LYS A 43 4.80 2.84 2.42
N THR A 44 4.96 1.53 2.53
CA THR A 44 3.86 0.56 2.46
C THR A 44 3.48 0.03 3.83
N GLY A 45 2.19 0.07 4.15
CA GLY A 45 1.55 -0.68 5.22
C GLY A 45 0.60 -1.73 4.66
N VAL A 46 0.66 -2.95 5.19
CA VAL A 46 -0.29 -4.01 4.84
C VAL A 46 -1.00 -4.45 6.12
N PHE A 47 -2.31 -4.43 6.11
CA PHE A 47 -3.14 -4.70 7.27
C PHE A 47 -4.28 -5.66 6.95
N LYS A 48 -4.85 -6.28 7.97
CA LYS A 48 -6.04 -7.12 7.81
C LYS A 48 -7.27 -6.23 7.60
N SER A 49 -8.03 -6.51 6.56
CA SER A 49 -9.34 -5.87 6.37
C SER A 49 -10.40 -6.57 7.24
N ARG A 50 -10.96 -5.84 8.22
CA ARG A 50 -11.81 -6.45 9.26
C ARG A 50 -13.32 -6.40 8.99
N ASN A 51 -13.80 -5.47 8.17
CA ASN A 51 -15.23 -5.13 8.18
C ASN A 51 -16.11 -5.98 7.25
N TYR A 52 -15.56 -6.59 6.20
CA TYR A 52 -16.36 -7.29 5.18
C TYR A 52 -15.76 -8.63 4.74
N CYS A 53 -14.66 -9.02 5.33
CA CYS A 53 -14.02 -10.29 5.07
C CYS A 53 -14.00 -11.11 6.34
N THR A 54 -14.09 -12.44 6.23
CA THR A 54 -13.75 -13.29 7.37
C THR A 54 -12.30 -13.01 7.77
N PRO A 55 -11.99 -12.96 9.07
CA PRO A 55 -10.63 -12.77 9.54
C PRO A 55 -9.67 -13.68 8.77
N ASP A 56 -8.52 -13.12 8.38
CA ASP A 56 -7.45 -13.82 7.65
C ASP A 56 -7.71 -14.13 6.17
N THR A 57 -8.77 -13.60 5.56
CA THR A 57 -9.07 -13.83 4.13
C THR A 57 -8.80 -12.62 3.24
N CYS A 58 -8.77 -11.41 3.79
CA CYS A 58 -8.54 -10.18 3.04
C CYS A 58 -7.55 -9.25 3.73
N ILE A 59 -6.86 -8.49 2.90
CA ILE A 59 -5.92 -7.44 3.31
C ILE A 59 -6.27 -6.11 2.67
N GLY A 60 -5.78 -5.03 3.30
CA GLY A 60 -5.63 -3.72 2.71
C GLY A 60 -4.16 -3.40 2.51
N VAL A 61 -3.85 -2.71 1.42
CA VAL A 61 -2.52 -2.18 1.11
C VAL A 61 -2.61 -0.67 1.11
N LEU A 62 -1.84 -0.02 1.97
CA LEU A 62 -1.67 1.42 2.06
C LEU A 62 -0.29 1.80 1.56
N ILE A 63 -0.20 2.81 0.70
CA ILE A 63 1.07 3.38 0.31
C ILE A 63 0.98 4.89 0.56
N TYR A 64 1.84 5.41 1.46
CA TYR A 64 1.88 6.80 1.86
C TYR A 64 3.11 7.49 1.29
N LYS A 65 2.91 8.55 0.52
CA LYS A 65 3.97 9.44 0.05
C LYS A 65 4.12 10.60 1.03
N TYR A 66 5.34 10.77 1.52
CA TYR A 66 5.73 11.93 2.34
C TYR A 66 6.67 12.83 1.53
N ASN A 67 6.67 14.12 1.84
CA ASN A 67 7.69 15.04 1.36
C ASN A 67 8.97 14.93 2.22
N GLU A 68 9.97 15.74 1.92
CA GLU A 68 11.25 15.81 2.64
C GLU A 68 11.13 16.23 4.09
N PHE A 69 10.02 16.90 4.48
CA PHE A 69 9.73 17.31 5.84
C PHE A 69 8.92 16.28 6.63
N GLY A 70 8.61 15.12 6.05
CA GLY A 70 7.81 14.08 6.68
C GLY A 70 6.30 14.32 6.64
N GLU A 71 5.83 15.31 5.88
CA GLU A 71 4.41 15.61 5.75
C GLU A 71 3.76 14.74 4.67
N LEU A 72 2.56 14.22 4.94
CA LEU A 72 1.82 13.39 3.99
C LEU A 72 1.39 14.21 2.76
N ARG A 73 1.66 13.68 1.58
CA ARG A 73 1.33 14.31 0.29
C ARG A 73 0.41 13.47 -0.58
N GLY A 74 0.40 12.17 -0.36
CA GLY A 74 -0.46 11.29 -1.14
C GLY A 74 -0.66 9.94 -0.48
N LYS A 75 -1.81 9.33 -0.76
CA LYS A 75 -2.18 8.01 -0.25
C LYS A 75 -2.84 7.18 -1.34
N ILE A 76 -2.29 6.02 -1.64
CA ILE A 76 -2.99 4.97 -2.38
C ILE A 76 -3.50 3.96 -1.34
N LEU A 77 -4.79 3.66 -1.38
CA LEU A 77 -5.42 2.60 -0.60
C LEU A 77 -6.00 1.57 -1.57
N ILE A 78 -5.57 0.32 -1.44
CA ILE A 78 -6.20 -0.83 -2.10
C ILE A 78 -6.74 -1.72 -0.99
N ASP A 79 -8.05 -1.92 -0.95
CA ASP A 79 -8.72 -2.57 0.18
C ASP A 79 -9.54 -3.78 -0.24
N TYR A 80 -9.79 -4.68 0.73
CA TYR A 80 -10.52 -5.94 0.59
C TYR A 80 -9.92 -6.90 -0.45
N VAL A 81 -8.60 -6.92 -0.56
CA VAL A 81 -7.88 -7.81 -1.47
C VAL A 81 -7.81 -9.21 -0.87
N SER A 82 -8.16 -10.21 -1.65
CA SER A 82 -8.06 -11.61 -1.22
C SER A 82 -6.62 -11.99 -0.87
N LEU A 83 -6.41 -12.57 0.34
CA LEU A 83 -5.10 -12.99 0.84
C LEU A 83 -4.65 -14.32 0.21
N LYS A 84 -4.43 -14.31 -1.08
CA LYS A 84 -3.89 -15.44 -1.86
C LYS A 84 -3.11 -14.93 -3.07
N ILE A 85 -2.14 -15.70 -3.51
CA ILE A 85 -1.41 -15.42 -4.76
C ILE A 85 -2.40 -15.45 -5.92
N GLY A 86 -2.32 -14.44 -6.80
CA GLY A 86 -3.16 -14.31 -7.96
C GLY A 86 -3.46 -12.87 -8.33
N ARG A 87 -4.09 -12.71 -9.49
CA ARG A 87 -4.53 -11.44 -10.05
C ARG A 87 -6.02 -11.28 -9.84
N PHE A 88 -6.42 -10.13 -9.31
CA PHE A 88 -7.80 -9.79 -8.99
C PHE A 88 -8.17 -8.50 -9.71
N GLN A 89 -9.31 -8.49 -10.37
CA GLN A 89 -9.85 -7.28 -10.97
C GLN A 89 -10.24 -6.29 -9.88
N LEU A 90 -9.95 -5.01 -10.11
CA LEU A 90 -10.40 -3.92 -9.26
C LEU A 90 -11.85 -3.56 -9.59
N ASN A 91 -12.63 -3.30 -8.56
CA ASN A 91 -14.05 -2.98 -8.65
C ASN A 91 -14.32 -1.52 -8.28
N PRO A 92 -15.38 -0.92 -8.85
CA PRO A 92 -15.82 0.42 -8.48
C PRO A 92 -16.16 0.52 -7.00
N ILE A 93 -15.96 1.70 -6.43
CA ILE A 93 -16.46 2.05 -5.10
C ILE A 93 -17.87 2.59 -5.29
N GLU A 94 -18.88 1.78 -4.98
CA GLU A 94 -20.26 2.20 -5.01
C GLU A 94 -20.73 2.63 -3.62
N PRO A 95 -21.45 3.77 -3.48
CA PRO A 95 -21.82 4.35 -2.18
C PRO A 95 -22.67 3.43 -1.30
N PHE A 96 -23.38 2.46 -1.89
CA PHE A 96 -24.37 1.63 -1.21
C PHE A 96 -24.04 0.14 -1.15
N TYR A 97 -22.98 -0.30 -1.83
CA TYR A 97 -22.55 -1.71 -1.83
C TYR A 97 -21.27 -1.87 -1.00
N LEU A 98 -21.47 -2.23 0.25
CA LEU A 98 -20.37 -2.49 1.19
C LEU A 98 -19.60 -3.78 0.87
N ASP A 99 -20.16 -4.65 0.03
CA ASP A 99 -19.64 -5.98 -0.27
C ASP A 99 -18.68 -6.04 -1.48
N THR A 100 -18.21 -4.89 -1.98
CA THR A 100 -17.32 -4.86 -3.14
C THR A 100 -15.88 -5.11 -2.71
N PHE A 101 -15.31 -6.22 -3.16
CA PHE A 101 -13.91 -6.58 -2.96
C PHE A 101 -12.99 -5.88 -3.96
N ASN A 102 -11.69 -5.79 -3.64
CA ASN A 102 -10.62 -5.25 -4.47
C ASN A 102 -10.91 -3.81 -4.92
N ARG A 103 -11.01 -2.90 -3.97
CA ARG A 103 -11.23 -1.47 -4.24
C ARG A 103 -9.93 -0.70 -4.23
N ILE A 104 -9.83 0.37 -5.03
CA ILE A 104 -8.70 1.30 -5.01
C ILE A 104 -9.18 2.74 -4.91
N SER A 105 -8.46 3.53 -4.12
CA SER A 105 -8.59 4.97 -4.06
C SER A 105 -7.23 5.65 -3.97
N TYR A 106 -7.19 6.90 -4.42
CA TYR A 106 -6.05 7.79 -4.25
C TYR A 106 -6.51 9.07 -3.56
N SER A 107 -5.73 9.59 -2.63
CA SER A 107 -6.00 10.87 -1.97
C SER A 107 -4.76 11.75 -1.99
N GLU A 108 -4.97 13.04 -2.22
CA GLU A 108 -3.94 14.09 -2.15
C GLU A 108 -4.11 14.91 -0.88
N PHE A 109 -2.98 15.40 -0.36
CA PHE A 109 -2.91 16.18 0.87
C PHE A 109 -2.05 17.42 0.67
N ILE A 110 -2.44 18.51 1.35
CA ILE A 110 -1.66 19.76 1.42
C ILE A 110 -1.37 20.16 2.87
N SER A 111 -0.67 21.27 3.03
CA SER A 111 -0.25 21.83 4.32
C SER A 111 0.63 20.86 5.09
N ASP A 112 0.34 20.60 6.33
CA ASP A 112 1.04 19.68 7.23
C ASP A 112 0.63 18.18 7.04
N GLY A 113 -0.17 17.87 6.01
CA GLY A 113 -0.67 16.53 5.74
C GLY A 113 -2.06 16.24 6.31
N ASP A 114 -2.70 17.22 6.92
CA ASP A 114 -4.01 17.05 7.57
C ASP A 114 -5.18 17.34 6.63
N VAL A 115 -4.97 18.12 5.58
CA VAL A 115 -6.03 18.54 4.67
C VAL A 115 -6.03 17.70 3.41
N VAL A 116 -7.10 16.93 3.21
CA VAL A 116 -7.38 16.21 1.96
C VAL A 116 -7.87 17.22 0.91
N THR A 117 -7.16 17.35 -0.19
CA THR A 117 -7.50 18.25 -1.29
C THR A 117 -8.19 17.56 -2.45
N GLY A 118 -7.97 16.27 -2.61
CA GLY A 118 -8.61 15.46 -3.62
C GLY A 118 -8.71 14.01 -3.22
N THR A 119 -9.85 13.41 -3.48
CA THR A 119 -10.05 11.96 -3.40
C THR A 119 -10.50 11.46 -4.76
N TYR A 120 -9.87 10.40 -5.20
CA TYR A 120 -10.10 9.74 -6.48
C TYR A 120 -10.49 8.30 -6.24
N ILE A 121 -11.50 7.84 -6.93
CA ILE A 121 -12.02 6.48 -6.82
C ILE A 121 -12.15 5.82 -8.19
N LEU A 122 -12.11 4.51 -8.21
CA LEU A 122 -12.45 3.76 -9.42
C LEU A 122 -13.97 3.81 -9.60
N LYS A 123 -14.44 4.41 -10.73
CA LYS A 123 -15.87 4.45 -11.10
C LYS A 123 -16.20 3.46 -12.21
N ASN A 124 -15.30 3.31 -13.19
CA ASN A 124 -15.54 2.47 -14.35
C ASN A 124 -14.60 1.25 -14.30
N PRO A 125 -15.11 0.04 -14.18
CA PRO A 125 -14.28 -1.15 -14.19
C PRO A 125 -13.67 -1.40 -15.58
N SER A 126 -12.49 -2.01 -15.60
CA SER A 126 -11.84 -2.48 -16.83
C SER A 126 -11.06 -3.75 -16.51
N SER A 127 -10.96 -4.66 -17.48
CA SER A 127 -10.11 -5.85 -17.35
C SER A 127 -8.61 -5.51 -17.16
N ASP A 128 -8.21 -4.28 -17.53
CA ASP A 128 -6.83 -3.78 -17.38
C ASP A 128 -6.53 -3.27 -15.98
N TYR A 129 -7.55 -3.09 -15.13
CA TYR A 129 -7.39 -2.60 -13.77
C TYR A 129 -7.37 -3.76 -12.79
N TYR A 130 -6.26 -3.89 -12.08
CA TYR A 130 -6.02 -5.07 -11.23
C TYR A 130 -5.16 -4.75 -10.03
N ILE A 131 -5.25 -5.63 -9.04
CA ILE A 131 -4.20 -5.91 -8.08
C ILE A 131 -3.76 -7.36 -8.22
N GLU A 132 -2.46 -7.61 -8.17
CA GLU A 132 -1.87 -8.94 -8.26
C GLU A 132 -0.97 -9.17 -7.06
N ILE A 133 -1.25 -10.22 -6.30
CA ILE A 133 -0.36 -10.73 -5.27
C ILE A 133 0.58 -11.75 -5.93
N LYS A 134 1.85 -11.39 -6.05
CA LYS A 134 2.88 -12.21 -6.69
C LYS A 134 3.59 -13.15 -5.73
N GLU A 135 3.83 -12.67 -4.52
CA GLU A 135 4.52 -13.41 -3.47
C GLU A 135 3.77 -13.21 -2.14
N LEU A 136 3.63 -14.29 -1.38
CA LEU A 136 3.03 -14.30 -0.05
C LEU A 136 3.75 -15.34 0.81
N ASN A 137 4.48 -14.89 1.81
CA ASN A 137 5.03 -15.75 2.85
C ASN A 137 4.14 -15.71 4.09
N LYS A 138 3.38 -16.80 4.30
CA LYS A 138 2.44 -16.89 5.44
C LYS A 138 3.13 -17.01 6.80
N GLN A 139 4.41 -17.35 6.86
CA GLN A 139 5.13 -17.51 8.12
C GLN A 139 5.53 -16.17 8.72
N ASN A 140 6.08 -15.27 7.89
CA ASN A 140 6.55 -13.95 8.35
C ASN A 140 5.66 -12.79 7.89
N GLY A 141 4.65 -13.06 7.05
CA GLY A 141 3.72 -12.05 6.53
C GLY A 141 4.24 -11.24 5.35
N ASP A 142 5.43 -11.54 4.83
CA ASP A 142 5.97 -10.80 3.69
C ASP A 142 5.11 -10.99 2.44
N ILE A 143 4.83 -9.87 1.78
CA ILE A 143 3.96 -9.85 0.61
C ILE A 143 4.52 -8.90 -0.44
N ARG A 144 4.41 -9.30 -1.71
CA ARG A 144 4.73 -8.46 -2.87
C ARG A 144 3.63 -8.53 -3.90
N GLY A 145 3.42 -7.42 -4.57
CA GLY A 145 2.41 -7.37 -5.61
C GLY A 145 2.59 -6.21 -6.56
N SER A 146 1.69 -6.18 -7.54
CA SER A 146 1.58 -5.09 -8.51
C SER A 146 0.13 -4.67 -8.69
N PHE A 147 -0.08 -3.45 -9.16
CA PHE A 147 -1.43 -2.93 -9.40
C PHE A 147 -1.42 -1.92 -10.56
N ARG A 148 -2.60 -1.77 -11.16
CA ARG A 148 -2.87 -0.79 -12.21
C ARG A 148 -4.32 -0.34 -12.11
N ALA A 149 -4.55 0.97 -12.23
CA ALA A 149 -5.90 1.53 -12.18
C ALA A 149 -5.98 2.87 -12.92
N LYS A 150 -7.20 3.28 -13.22
CA LYS A 150 -7.54 4.65 -13.56
C LYS A 150 -8.64 5.09 -12.62
N VAL A 151 -8.34 6.08 -11.79
CA VAL A 151 -9.29 6.63 -10.82
C VAL A 151 -9.73 8.02 -11.25
N VAL A 152 -10.97 8.36 -10.97
CA VAL A 152 -11.55 9.65 -11.29
C VAL A 152 -11.87 10.39 -10.01
N ARG A 153 -11.80 11.72 -10.08
CA ARG A 153 -12.09 12.58 -8.93
C ARG A 153 -13.50 12.28 -8.40
N ASP A 154 -13.60 12.14 -7.08
CA ASP A 154 -14.87 12.19 -6.40
C ASP A 154 -15.34 13.65 -6.30
N THR A 155 -16.65 13.90 -6.48
CA THR A 155 -17.22 15.23 -6.67
C THR A 155 -17.19 16.12 -5.42
N SER A 156 -16.72 15.62 -4.30
CA SER A 156 -16.82 16.27 -2.99
C SER A 156 -15.76 17.33 -2.70
N PHE A 157 -14.73 17.53 -3.55
CA PHE A 157 -13.62 18.43 -3.24
C PHE A 157 -13.41 19.51 -4.31
N ILE A 158 -13.11 20.73 -3.84
CA ILE A 158 -12.87 21.91 -4.68
C ILE A 158 -11.36 22.06 -4.90
N GLY A 159 -10.88 22.13 -6.15
CA GLY A 159 -9.47 22.38 -6.46
C GLY A 159 -9.16 22.26 -7.95
N LYS A 160 -8.00 22.83 -8.37
CA LYS A 160 -7.48 22.74 -9.73
C LYS A 160 -6.62 21.47 -9.91
N PHE A 161 -7.16 20.32 -9.61
CA PHE A 161 -6.47 19.04 -9.79
C PHE A 161 -7.00 18.33 -11.03
N PRO A 162 -6.27 17.42 -11.65
CA PRO A 162 -6.75 16.66 -12.80
C PRO A 162 -8.01 15.87 -12.43
N ASP A 163 -8.95 15.74 -13.37
CA ASP A 163 -10.18 14.99 -13.12
C ASP A 163 -9.94 13.47 -13.04
N THR A 164 -8.77 13.05 -13.48
CA THR A 164 -8.41 11.63 -13.58
C THR A 164 -6.94 11.44 -13.25
N ILE A 165 -6.66 10.36 -12.50
CA ILE A 165 -5.31 9.86 -12.24
C ILE A 165 -5.17 8.48 -12.87
N ASN A 166 -4.23 8.35 -13.83
CA ASN A 166 -3.78 7.05 -14.31
C ASN A 166 -2.70 6.55 -13.37
N ILE A 167 -2.90 5.37 -12.80
CA ILE A 167 -1.95 4.67 -11.93
C ILE A 167 -1.39 3.50 -12.73
N GLU A 168 -0.14 3.63 -13.16
CA GLU A 168 0.55 2.65 -13.99
C GLU A 168 1.77 2.10 -13.25
N ASP A 169 2.23 0.91 -13.64
CA ASP A 169 3.43 0.26 -13.12
C ASP A 169 3.50 0.20 -11.59
N GLY A 170 2.32 0.15 -10.97
CA GLY A 170 2.20 0.06 -9.52
C GLY A 170 2.80 -1.24 -9.00
N ASN A 171 3.64 -1.13 -7.98
CA ASN A 171 4.16 -2.29 -7.25
C ASN A 171 4.35 -1.95 -5.77
N PHE A 172 4.34 -2.97 -4.94
CA PHE A 172 4.56 -2.84 -3.51
C PHE A 172 5.26 -4.07 -2.95
N TYR A 173 6.01 -3.81 -1.90
CA TYR A 173 6.51 -4.80 -0.95
C TYR A 173 6.11 -4.36 0.45
N GLY A 174 5.67 -5.29 1.27
CA GLY A 174 5.28 -5.02 2.64
C GLY A 174 5.24 -6.27 3.49
N ARG A 175 4.92 -6.08 4.76
CA ARG A 175 4.65 -7.17 5.70
C ARG A 175 3.28 -6.96 6.32
N ILE A 176 2.49 -8.03 6.39
CA ILE A 176 1.16 -7.99 6.98
C ILE A 176 1.31 -7.76 8.49
N ASN A 177 0.71 -6.69 8.97
CA ASN A 177 0.55 -6.47 10.40
C ASN A 177 -0.60 -7.33 10.92
N TRP A 178 -0.25 -8.39 11.66
CA TRP A 178 -1.21 -9.36 12.21
C TRP A 178 -1.86 -8.89 13.53
N ARG A 179 -1.50 -7.72 14.02
CA ARG A 179 -2.03 -7.15 15.29
C ARG A 179 -3.42 -6.57 15.14
#